data_c9ab5a0a42afc804e20a3c709f4eaac1
#
_entry.id   c9ab5a0a42afc804e20a3c709f4eaac1
#
_cell.length_a   1.000
_cell.length_b   1.000
_cell.length_c   1.000
_cell.angle_alpha   90.00
_cell.angle_beta   90.00
_cell.angle_gamma   90.00
#
_symmetry.space_group_name_H-M   'P 1'
#
loop_
_entity.id
_entity.type
_entity.pdbx_description
1 polymer ?
#
loop_
_entity_poly.entity_id
_entity_poly.type
_entity_poly.pdbx_seq_one_letter_code
_entity_poly.pdbx_strand_id
1 'polypeptide(L)'
;FEDPEFKEALAKYEGMVESHTPAYFEADELIDIAEYYASKGRHKDADKAIDLAIQLHPDNTDALIFRARSLMLLGKKEEAQMVMQLINNPADREFRFLQADLLIEEEHMEEADEILQQLAMDEEYELDTLLDIILNYVDVNQKEYAKKWIDCLFAHFDMQTLPETNQRLRDVLCDYYSTFNKPDLAIPYLNMTLNEFPYSVQHWNELGKCYLQQEQYENAHEAFDFALAIDENNTETLTLKAFLYSQTANIKESINYYLRLEKETEKKPPVYMALAGLHFEMKDYETAMKYTQKLLKQKQEITAFELTDIYSIAALCHVALGHPEEGYMYLDQVLKQNGNDAETRIYAGQFFTIMAGSKDISEEERKNNIDKAEEQFNLALEFTPKEERMDILFKIGSKYFDEHLFEYANRYFEQINKEFPQNAHSTYFFLIYGYLYLQKPGPFIHYLAKINKELPDTYAALGVDENAQLPDKLFNEAIRVIKDDISKGKLNLNKYL
;
A
#
# COMPACT_ATOMS: atom_id res chain seq x y z
N PHE A 1 17.47 -21.37 20.05
CA PHE A 1 16.78 -22.67 19.90
C PHE A 1 17.64 -23.80 19.31
N GLU A 2 18.89 -23.51 18.91
CA GLU A 2 19.84 -24.56 18.45
C GLU A 2 20.63 -25.22 19.61
N ASP A 3 20.54 -24.66 20.81
CA ASP A 3 21.20 -25.14 22.03
C ASP A 3 20.77 -26.58 22.37
N PRO A 4 21.71 -27.48 22.74
CA PRO A 4 21.40 -28.81 23.21
C PRO A 4 20.51 -28.86 24.45
N GLU A 5 20.67 -27.94 25.41
CA GLU A 5 19.87 -27.87 26.65
C GLU A 5 18.40 -27.51 26.31
N PHE A 6 18.17 -26.55 25.42
CA PHE A 6 16.83 -26.23 24.92
C PHE A 6 16.18 -27.43 24.22
N LYS A 7 16.92 -28.14 23.33
CA LYS A 7 16.39 -29.31 22.63
C LYS A 7 16.00 -30.44 23.57
N GLU A 8 16.74 -30.62 24.65
CA GLU A 8 16.42 -31.61 25.68
C GLU A 8 15.14 -31.20 26.45
N ALA A 9 15.03 -29.93 26.85
CA ALA A 9 13.86 -29.39 27.55
C ALA A 9 12.60 -29.50 26.65
N LEU A 10 12.71 -29.16 25.37
CA LEU A 10 11.62 -29.29 24.39
C LEU A 10 11.17 -30.74 24.21
N ALA A 11 12.10 -31.67 24.03
CA ALA A 11 11.79 -33.11 23.90
C ALA A 11 11.12 -33.67 25.18
N LYS A 12 11.59 -33.25 26.35
CA LYS A 12 11.00 -33.59 27.66
C LYS A 12 9.57 -33.04 27.76
N TYR A 13 9.32 -31.80 27.32
CA TYR A 13 8.00 -31.17 27.35
C TYR A 13 7.04 -31.87 26.38
N GLU A 14 7.45 -32.13 25.14
CA GLU A 14 6.63 -32.86 24.16
C GLU A 14 6.31 -34.28 24.63
N GLY A 15 7.30 -34.99 25.20
CA GLY A 15 7.08 -36.32 25.79
C GLY A 15 6.12 -36.29 26.96
N MET A 16 6.15 -35.24 27.80
CA MET A 16 5.18 -35.03 28.89
C MET A 16 3.75 -34.82 28.32
N VAL A 17 3.62 -34.00 27.29
CA VAL A 17 2.30 -33.72 26.66
C VAL A 17 1.73 -34.99 26.02
N GLU A 18 2.54 -35.79 25.32
CA GLU A 18 2.12 -37.02 24.67
C GLU A 18 1.76 -38.13 25.67
N SER A 19 2.60 -38.35 26.69
CA SER A 19 2.40 -39.43 27.66
C SER A 19 1.46 -39.10 28.81
N HIS A 20 1.09 -37.83 28.97
CA HIS A 20 0.31 -37.30 30.11
C HIS A 20 0.97 -37.59 31.46
N THR A 21 2.30 -37.70 31.48
CA THR A 21 3.05 -37.94 32.72
C THR A 21 3.63 -36.63 33.25
N PRO A 22 3.36 -36.23 34.49
CA PRO A 22 3.88 -34.96 35.03
C PRO A 22 5.41 -34.95 35.02
N ALA A 23 5.97 -33.83 34.56
CA ALA A 23 7.40 -33.55 34.67
C ALA A 23 7.59 -32.15 35.27
N TYR A 24 8.67 -31.97 36.00
CA TYR A 24 9.02 -30.65 36.56
C TYR A 24 9.90 -29.92 35.53
N PHE A 25 9.69 -28.62 35.41
CA PHE A 25 10.46 -27.70 34.58
C PHE A 25 10.77 -26.45 35.39
N GLU A 26 11.92 -25.84 35.13
CA GLU A 26 12.19 -24.47 35.55
C GLU A 26 11.37 -23.47 34.72
N ALA A 27 11.16 -22.28 35.27
CA ALA A 27 10.33 -21.27 34.58
C ALA A 27 10.93 -20.91 33.21
N ASP A 28 12.24 -20.66 33.16
CA ASP A 28 12.96 -20.26 31.96
C ASP A 28 12.87 -21.32 30.86
N GLU A 29 12.95 -22.63 31.20
CA GLU A 29 12.75 -23.71 30.23
C GLU A 29 11.39 -23.64 29.52
N LEU A 30 10.33 -23.32 30.27
CA LEU A 30 8.97 -23.25 29.76
C LEU A 30 8.71 -21.95 28.96
N ILE A 31 9.36 -20.86 29.33
CA ILE A 31 9.31 -19.58 28.63
C ILE A 31 9.99 -19.74 27.28
N ASP A 32 11.20 -20.30 27.22
CA ASP A 32 11.92 -20.60 25.99
C ASP A 32 11.10 -21.48 25.04
N ILE A 33 10.43 -22.52 25.59
CA ILE A 33 9.54 -23.41 24.81
C ILE A 33 8.32 -22.62 24.27
N ALA A 34 7.75 -21.71 25.07
CA ALA A 34 6.64 -20.88 24.63
C ALA A 34 7.07 -19.93 23.51
N GLU A 35 8.22 -19.27 23.63
CA GLU A 35 8.81 -18.41 22.61
C GLU A 35 9.07 -19.20 21.31
N TYR A 36 9.62 -20.41 21.44
CA TYR A 36 9.81 -21.28 20.27
C TYR A 36 8.50 -21.59 19.56
N TYR A 37 7.44 -21.96 20.30
CA TYR A 37 6.15 -22.21 19.67
C TYR A 37 5.52 -20.96 19.06
N ALA A 38 5.66 -19.82 19.73
CA ALA A 38 5.20 -18.53 19.23
C ALA A 38 5.91 -18.17 17.91
N SER A 39 7.24 -18.34 17.83
CA SER A 39 8.04 -18.09 16.61
C SER A 39 7.65 -18.99 15.43
N LYS A 40 7.04 -20.15 15.70
CA LYS A 40 6.48 -21.08 14.69
C LYS A 40 5.00 -20.82 14.40
N GLY A 41 4.40 -19.76 14.95
CA GLY A 41 2.96 -19.47 14.80
C GLY A 41 2.04 -20.42 15.58
N ARG A 42 2.59 -21.25 16.48
CA ARG A 42 1.84 -22.22 17.28
C ARG A 42 1.39 -21.61 18.61
N HIS A 43 0.66 -20.49 18.57
CA HIS A 43 0.29 -19.70 19.75
C HIS A 43 -0.44 -20.51 20.84
N LYS A 44 -1.32 -21.44 20.45
CA LYS A 44 -2.02 -22.31 21.42
C LYS A 44 -1.10 -23.23 22.22
N ASP A 45 0.01 -23.65 21.63
CA ASP A 45 0.99 -24.51 22.32
C ASP A 45 1.93 -23.64 23.16
N ALA A 46 2.24 -22.41 22.71
CA ALA A 46 2.91 -21.39 23.53
C ALA A 46 2.10 -21.08 24.79
N ASP A 47 0.80 -20.81 24.66
CA ASP A 47 -0.09 -20.55 25.81
C ASP A 47 -0.09 -21.69 26.83
N LYS A 48 -0.10 -22.97 26.37
CA LYS A 48 -0.03 -24.13 27.28
C LYS A 48 1.28 -24.22 28.05
N ALA A 49 2.40 -23.91 27.39
CA ALA A 49 3.71 -23.90 28.06
C ALA A 49 3.77 -22.81 29.13
N ILE A 50 3.28 -21.61 28.82
CA ILE A 50 3.20 -20.52 29.78
C ILE A 50 2.22 -20.78 30.91
N ASP A 51 1.03 -21.36 30.64
CA ASP A 51 0.09 -21.75 31.69
C ASP A 51 0.74 -22.74 32.69
N LEU A 52 1.55 -23.68 32.16
CA LEU A 52 2.33 -24.59 33.01
C LEU A 52 3.41 -23.85 33.80
N ALA A 53 4.13 -22.91 33.18
CA ALA A 53 5.12 -22.08 33.84
C ALA A 53 4.51 -21.34 35.05
N ILE A 54 3.38 -20.66 34.83
CA ILE A 54 2.66 -19.93 35.89
C ILE A 54 2.11 -20.90 36.95
N GLN A 55 1.67 -22.09 36.58
CA GLN A 55 1.21 -23.10 37.55
C GLN A 55 2.33 -23.59 38.45
N LEU A 56 3.54 -23.81 37.93
CA LEU A 56 4.69 -24.28 38.70
C LEU A 56 5.41 -23.14 39.44
N HIS A 57 5.42 -21.96 38.82
CA HIS A 57 6.15 -20.77 39.29
C HIS A 57 5.25 -19.52 39.24
N PRO A 58 4.24 -19.41 40.12
CA PRO A 58 3.20 -18.36 40.01
C PRO A 58 3.72 -16.92 40.18
N ASP A 59 4.88 -16.74 40.79
CA ASP A 59 5.50 -15.43 41.01
C ASP A 59 6.59 -15.09 40.00
N ASN A 60 6.77 -15.92 38.92
CA ASN A 60 7.78 -15.65 37.92
C ASN A 60 7.34 -14.49 37.02
N THR A 61 8.09 -13.39 37.04
CA THR A 61 7.80 -12.15 36.34
C THR A 61 7.73 -12.35 34.82
N ASP A 62 8.69 -13.05 34.22
CA ASP A 62 8.80 -13.22 32.79
C ASP A 62 7.65 -14.06 32.19
N ALA A 63 7.25 -15.13 32.91
CA ALA A 63 6.08 -15.92 32.53
C ALA A 63 4.77 -15.10 32.58
N LEU A 64 4.62 -14.25 33.62
CA LEU A 64 3.47 -13.35 33.73
C LEU A 64 3.46 -12.27 32.62
N ILE A 65 4.62 -11.69 32.31
CA ILE A 65 4.77 -10.72 31.20
C ILE A 65 4.41 -11.38 29.88
N PHE A 66 4.97 -12.56 29.59
CA PHE A 66 4.64 -13.29 28.36
C PHE A 66 3.13 -13.54 28.25
N ARG A 67 2.51 -13.99 29.33
CA ARG A 67 1.05 -14.23 29.36
C ARG A 67 0.26 -12.96 29.11
N ALA A 68 0.62 -11.86 29.72
CA ALA A 68 -0.07 -10.58 29.53
C ALA A 68 0.09 -10.09 28.09
N ARG A 69 1.29 -10.18 27.48
CA ARG A 69 1.50 -9.86 26.05
C ARG A 69 0.64 -10.75 25.13
N SER A 70 0.59 -12.06 25.38
CA SER A 70 -0.27 -12.98 24.62
C SER A 70 -1.74 -12.59 24.68
N LEU A 71 -2.24 -12.18 25.84
CA LEU A 71 -3.61 -11.72 26.03
C LEU A 71 -3.88 -10.39 25.33
N MET A 72 -2.93 -9.45 25.34
CA MET A 72 -3.05 -8.19 24.60
C MET A 72 -3.15 -8.45 23.10
N LEU A 73 -2.30 -9.30 22.53
CA LEU A 73 -2.36 -9.69 21.11
C LEU A 73 -3.70 -10.35 20.72
N LEU A 74 -4.38 -11.00 21.66
CA LEU A 74 -5.72 -11.56 21.48
C LEU A 74 -6.85 -10.54 21.69
N GLY A 75 -6.53 -9.28 22.01
CA GLY A 75 -7.49 -8.23 22.32
C GLY A 75 -8.20 -8.38 23.68
N LYS A 76 -7.66 -9.21 24.59
CA LYS A 76 -8.22 -9.51 25.92
C LYS A 76 -7.60 -8.63 27.00
N LYS A 77 -7.81 -7.32 26.89
CA LYS A 77 -7.17 -6.30 27.71
C LYS A 77 -7.45 -6.46 29.21
N GLU A 78 -8.69 -6.74 29.61
CA GLU A 78 -9.07 -6.91 31.00
C GLU A 78 -8.36 -8.13 31.65
N GLU A 79 -8.24 -9.24 30.88
CA GLU A 79 -7.53 -10.42 31.34
C GLU A 79 -6.01 -10.12 31.46
N ALA A 80 -5.43 -9.36 30.52
CA ALA A 80 -4.03 -8.93 30.58
C ALA A 80 -3.76 -8.06 31.82
N GLN A 81 -4.61 -7.08 32.10
CA GLN A 81 -4.50 -6.23 33.31
C GLN A 81 -4.57 -7.04 34.59
N MET A 82 -5.43 -8.07 34.67
CA MET A 82 -5.48 -8.96 35.84
C MET A 82 -4.16 -9.74 36.05
N VAL A 83 -3.56 -10.21 34.96
CA VAL A 83 -2.25 -10.90 35.03
C VAL A 83 -1.15 -9.92 35.46
N MET A 84 -1.15 -8.71 34.90
CA MET A 84 -0.17 -7.66 35.29
C MET A 84 -0.21 -7.28 36.73
N GLN A 85 -1.38 -7.35 37.42
CA GLN A 85 -1.51 -7.10 38.87
C GLN A 85 -0.81 -8.17 39.73
N LEU A 86 -0.48 -9.33 39.18
CA LEU A 86 0.25 -10.38 39.86
C LEU A 86 1.77 -10.14 39.86
N ILE A 87 2.26 -9.23 39.03
CA ILE A 87 3.69 -8.94 38.91
C ILE A 87 4.15 -8.12 40.10
N ASN A 88 5.06 -8.69 40.87
CA ASN A 88 5.54 -8.09 42.12
C ASN A 88 6.73 -7.14 41.97
N ASN A 89 7.35 -7.10 40.77
CA ASN A 89 8.50 -6.24 40.48
C ASN A 89 8.11 -5.09 39.53
N PRO A 90 7.63 -3.94 40.05
CA PRO A 90 7.24 -2.80 39.22
C PRO A 90 8.43 -2.07 38.58
N ALA A 91 9.67 -2.36 38.99
CA ALA A 91 10.88 -1.78 38.41
C ALA A 91 11.45 -2.62 37.27
N ASP A 92 10.86 -3.77 37.00
CA ASP A 92 11.27 -4.63 35.90
C ASP A 92 11.15 -3.90 34.55
N ARG A 93 12.18 -4.01 33.70
CA ARG A 93 12.27 -3.33 32.42
C ARG A 93 11.14 -3.76 31.46
N GLU A 94 10.98 -5.05 31.29
CA GLU A 94 9.98 -5.61 30.38
C GLU A 94 8.56 -5.34 30.87
N PHE A 95 8.36 -5.32 32.19
CA PHE A 95 7.07 -4.93 32.76
C PHE A 95 6.73 -3.47 32.51
N ARG A 96 7.70 -2.54 32.59
CA ARG A 96 7.48 -1.13 32.26
C ARG A 96 7.14 -0.93 30.78
N PHE A 97 7.79 -1.66 29.86
CA PHE A 97 7.39 -1.67 28.45
C PHE A 97 5.97 -2.18 28.30
N LEU A 98 5.62 -3.30 28.91
CA LEU A 98 4.26 -3.84 28.87
C LEU A 98 3.20 -2.86 29.41
N GLN A 99 3.51 -2.11 30.47
CA GLN A 99 2.62 -1.05 30.97
C GLN A 99 2.48 0.08 29.98
N ALA A 100 3.56 0.52 29.34
CA ALA A 100 3.54 1.55 28.32
C ALA A 100 2.73 1.09 27.11
N ASP A 101 2.93 -0.15 26.62
CA ASP A 101 2.18 -0.74 25.50
C ASP A 101 0.66 -0.72 25.78
N LEU A 102 0.25 -1.11 26.98
CA LEU A 102 -1.17 -1.09 27.36
C LEU A 102 -1.74 0.35 27.35
N LEU A 103 -1.01 1.31 27.90
CA LEU A 103 -1.42 2.72 27.94
C LEU A 103 -1.49 3.32 26.52
N ILE A 104 -0.56 2.95 25.64
CA ILE A 104 -0.57 3.35 24.24
C ILE A 104 -1.82 2.81 23.53
N GLU A 105 -2.17 1.53 23.76
CA GLU A 105 -3.39 0.95 23.22
C GLU A 105 -4.69 1.57 23.76
N GLU A 106 -4.62 2.16 24.97
CA GLU A 106 -5.71 2.90 25.61
C GLU A 106 -5.71 4.40 25.26
N GLU A 107 -4.83 4.82 24.34
CA GLU A 107 -4.64 6.21 23.90
C GLU A 107 -4.15 7.18 25.02
N HIS A 108 -3.57 6.65 26.11
CA HIS A 108 -2.99 7.40 27.22
C HIS A 108 -1.49 7.66 27.00
N MET A 109 -1.17 8.37 25.91
CA MET A 109 0.21 8.56 25.41
C MET A 109 1.13 9.26 26.42
N GLU A 110 0.63 10.30 27.13
CA GLU A 110 1.43 11.04 28.11
C GLU A 110 1.85 10.15 29.27
N GLU A 111 0.94 9.32 29.80
CA GLU A 111 1.23 8.41 30.91
C GLU A 111 2.20 7.31 30.50
N ALA A 112 2.07 6.79 29.28
CA ALA A 112 3.02 5.84 28.70
C ALA A 112 4.42 6.44 28.60
N ASP A 113 4.51 7.67 28.07
CA ASP A 113 5.79 8.36 27.91
C ASP A 113 6.45 8.73 29.25
N GLU A 114 5.69 9.00 30.31
CA GLU A 114 6.21 9.20 31.67
C GLU A 114 6.89 7.93 32.21
N ILE A 115 6.27 6.74 31.99
CA ILE A 115 6.87 5.45 32.39
C ILE A 115 8.17 5.20 31.63
N LEU A 116 8.17 5.38 30.32
CA LEU A 116 9.35 5.16 29.46
C LEU A 116 10.46 6.19 29.75
N GLN A 117 10.10 7.42 30.11
CA GLN A 117 11.06 8.43 30.52
C GLN A 117 11.73 8.06 31.86
N GLN A 118 10.96 7.56 32.81
CA GLN A 118 11.53 7.09 34.09
C GLN A 118 12.42 5.87 33.85
N LEU A 119 12.04 4.94 32.97
CA LEU A 119 12.87 3.80 32.61
C LEU A 119 14.21 4.25 32.02
N ALA A 120 14.18 5.16 31.04
CA ALA A 120 15.39 5.68 30.41
C ALA A 120 16.31 6.40 31.43
N MET A 121 15.75 7.13 32.41
CA MET A 121 16.52 7.78 33.46
C MET A 121 17.16 6.75 34.39
N ASP A 122 16.41 5.71 34.80
CA ASP A 122 16.91 4.65 35.71
C ASP A 122 18.04 3.83 35.08
N GLU A 123 18.01 3.66 33.75
CA GLU A 123 19.02 2.99 32.91
C GLU A 123 20.07 3.96 32.35
N GLU A 124 20.20 5.17 32.90
CA GLU A 124 21.19 6.18 32.52
C GLU A 124 21.22 6.50 30.99
N TYR A 125 20.06 6.41 30.32
CA TYR A 125 19.89 6.58 28.87
C TYR A 125 20.74 5.62 28.03
N GLU A 126 20.83 4.36 28.46
CA GLU A 126 21.51 3.33 27.69
C GLU A 126 20.99 3.27 26.24
N LEU A 127 21.91 2.99 25.30
CA LEU A 127 21.60 2.98 23.87
C LEU A 127 20.44 2.03 23.55
N ASP A 128 20.53 0.79 24.05
CA ASP A 128 19.52 -0.23 23.76
C ASP A 128 18.13 0.14 24.28
N THR A 129 18.07 0.77 25.45
CA THR A 129 16.80 1.26 26.01
C THR A 129 16.19 2.36 25.16
N LEU A 130 17.00 3.31 24.70
CA LEU A 130 16.49 4.36 23.79
C LEU A 130 16.03 3.80 22.47
N LEU A 131 16.73 2.81 21.92
CA LEU A 131 16.33 2.16 20.67
C LEU A 131 15.01 1.41 20.81
N ASP A 132 14.80 0.69 21.94
CA ASP A 132 13.54 0.00 22.20
C ASP A 132 12.36 0.97 22.35
N ILE A 133 12.56 2.09 23.05
CA ILE A 133 11.53 3.13 23.20
C ILE A 133 11.19 3.75 21.85
N ILE A 134 12.18 4.02 20.99
CA ILE A 134 11.95 4.56 19.65
C ILE A 134 11.12 3.58 18.82
N LEU A 135 11.49 2.30 18.79
CA LEU A 135 10.75 1.26 18.06
C LEU A 135 9.31 1.14 18.56
N ASN A 136 9.09 1.16 19.87
CA ASN A 136 7.74 1.12 20.44
C ASN A 136 6.82 2.20 19.85
N TYR A 137 7.31 3.45 19.73
CA TYR A 137 6.52 4.52 19.12
C TYR A 137 6.49 4.49 17.59
N VAL A 138 7.50 3.92 16.93
CA VAL A 138 7.51 3.70 15.48
C VAL A 138 6.45 2.67 15.08
N ASP A 139 6.36 1.55 15.80
CA ASP A 139 5.42 0.45 15.56
C ASP A 139 3.96 0.91 15.65
N VAL A 140 3.66 1.82 16.56
CA VAL A 140 2.32 2.40 16.71
C VAL A 140 2.13 3.71 15.92
N ASN A 141 3.07 4.05 15.04
CA ASN A 141 3.05 5.23 14.17
C ASN A 141 2.87 6.58 14.92
N GLN A 142 3.43 6.70 16.13
CA GLN A 142 3.36 7.90 16.98
C GLN A 142 4.55 8.85 16.72
N LYS A 143 4.47 9.61 15.63
CA LYS A 143 5.57 10.42 15.08
C LYS A 143 6.18 11.40 16.08
N GLU A 144 5.37 12.14 16.84
CA GLU A 144 5.87 13.19 17.74
C GLU A 144 6.66 12.58 18.91
N TYR A 145 6.19 11.47 19.47
CA TYR A 145 6.88 10.75 20.53
C TYR A 145 8.15 10.07 20.01
N ALA A 146 8.07 9.37 18.89
CA ALA A 146 9.24 8.79 18.23
C ALA A 146 10.31 9.86 17.95
N LYS A 147 9.90 11.03 17.46
CA LYS A 147 10.81 12.16 17.22
C LYS A 147 11.46 12.66 18.52
N LYS A 148 10.70 12.83 19.60
CA LYS A 148 11.22 13.22 20.92
C LYS A 148 12.37 12.29 21.34
N TRP A 149 12.20 10.99 21.16
CA TRP A 149 13.19 9.99 21.58
C TRP A 149 14.38 9.90 20.61
N ILE A 150 14.18 10.14 19.33
CA ILE A 150 15.29 10.33 18.36
C ILE A 150 16.11 11.58 18.73
N ASP A 151 15.49 12.69 19.07
CA ASP A 151 16.19 13.90 19.52
C ASP A 151 16.96 13.64 20.84
N CYS A 152 16.40 12.84 21.74
CA CYS A 152 17.07 12.39 22.97
C CYS A 152 18.30 11.51 22.65
N LEU A 153 18.16 10.52 21.76
CA LEU A 153 19.24 9.67 21.28
C LEU A 153 20.41 10.53 20.70
N PHE A 154 20.11 11.48 19.87
CA PHE A 154 21.11 12.35 19.24
C PHE A 154 21.80 13.30 20.22
N ALA A 155 21.14 13.60 21.35
CA ALA A 155 21.74 14.41 22.43
C ALA A 155 22.73 13.61 23.29
N HIS A 156 22.56 12.29 23.41
CA HIS A 156 23.38 11.43 24.28
C HIS A 156 24.52 10.73 23.52
N PHE A 157 24.38 10.51 22.19
CA PHE A 157 25.33 9.71 21.42
C PHE A 157 25.90 10.47 20.22
N ASP A 158 27.16 10.16 19.89
CA ASP A 158 27.83 10.72 18.70
C ASP A 158 27.35 9.99 17.43
N MET A 159 26.47 10.63 16.71
CA MET A 159 25.88 10.09 15.48
C MET A 159 26.82 10.18 14.25
N GLN A 160 28.03 10.69 14.38
CA GLN A 160 29.01 10.68 13.29
C GLN A 160 29.73 9.33 13.17
N THR A 161 29.98 8.68 14.28
CA THR A 161 30.78 7.45 14.33
C THR A 161 29.99 6.22 14.77
N LEU A 162 29.00 6.37 15.64
CA LEU A 162 28.25 5.26 16.21
C LEU A 162 27.48 4.42 15.16
N PRO A 163 26.84 5.00 14.14
CA PRO A 163 26.15 4.21 13.11
C PRO A 163 27.09 3.32 12.28
N GLU A 164 28.39 3.67 12.16
CA GLU A 164 29.36 2.85 11.44
C GLU A 164 29.62 1.50 12.12
N THR A 165 29.45 1.42 13.44
CA THR A 165 29.79 0.25 14.25
C THR A 165 28.58 -0.45 14.87
N ASN A 166 27.40 0.15 14.83
CA ASN A 166 26.20 -0.39 15.50
C ASN A 166 25.07 -0.66 14.48
N GLN A 167 24.88 -1.93 14.14
CA GLN A 167 23.84 -2.37 13.22
C GLN A 167 22.44 -2.07 13.74
N ARG A 168 22.15 -2.40 15.01
CA ARG A 168 20.83 -2.19 15.62
C ARG A 168 20.39 -0.73 15.54
N LEU A 169 21.33 0.20 15.80
CA LEU A 169 21.05 1.63 15.62
C LEU A 169 20.67 1.98 14.20
N ARG A 170 21.41 1.43 13.19
CA ARG A 170 21.09 1.67 11.78
C ARG A 170 19.69 1.16 11.44
N ASP A 171 19.34 -0.03 11.90
CA ASP A 171 18.05 -0.64 11.62
C ASP A 171 16.91 0.20 12.22
N VAL A 172 17.01 0.62 13.49
CA VAL A 172 16.03 1.51 14.15
C VAL A 172 15.91 2.86 13.44
N LEU A 173 17.02 3.46 13.00
CA LEU A 173 16.98 4.71 12.23
C LEU A 173 16.33 4.52 10.85
N CYS A 174 16.58 3.39 10.19
CA CYS A 174 15.91 3.05 8.95
C CYS A 174 14.40 2.92 9.13
N ASP A 175 13.96 2.18 10.15
CA ASP A 175 12.55 1.99 10.47
C ASP A 175 11.87 3.33 10.79
N TYR A 176 12.50 4.16 11.62
CA TYR A 176 12.00 5.50 11.93
C TYR A 176 11.86 6.38 10.68
N TYR A 177 12.90 6.47 9.86
CA TYR A 177 12.88 7.34 8.69
C TYR A 177 11.95 6.81 7.59
N SER A 178 11.85 5.51 7.41
CA SER A 178 10.95 4.88 6.44
C SER A 178 9.49 5.07 6.85
N THR A 179 9.16 4.79 8.12
CA THR A 179 7.79 4.92 8.66
C THR A 179 7.28 6.36 8.55
N PHE A 180 8.12 7.35 8.83
CA PHE A 180 7.71 8.76 8.78
C PHE A 180 8.04 9.47 7.46
N ASN A 181 8.16 8.70 6.38
CA ASN A 181 8.30 9.17 5.00
C ASN A 181 9.50 10.12 4.80
N LYS A 182 10.68 9.71 5.27
CA LYS A 182 11.95 10.40 5.08
C LYS A 182 13.01 9.48 4.46
N PRO A 183 12.73 8.92 3.27
CA PRO A 183 13.58 7.90 2.64
C PRO A 183 15.00 8.40 2.35
N ASP A 184 15.17 9.69 2.09
CA ASP A 184 16.48 10.34 1.91
C ASP A 184 17.40 10.18 3.12
N LEU A 185 16.86 10.10 4.33
CA LEU A 185 17.61 9.90 5.56
C LEU A 185 17.81 8.41 5.90
N ALA A 186 16.97 7.51 5.41
CA ALA A 186 17.11 6.06 5.60
C ALA A 186 18.19 5.46 4.67
N ILE A 187 18.25 5.89 3.40
CA ILE A 187 19.14 5.34 2.37
C ILE A 187 20.62 5.25 2.80
N PRO A 188 21.24 6.25 3.43
CA PRO A 188 22.62 6.15 3.89
C PRO A 188 22.86 5.00 4.88
N TYR A 189 21.96 4.79 5.84
CA TYR A 189 22.08 3.72 6.84
C TYR A 189 21.85 2.34 6.21
N LEU A 190 20.88 2.21 5.29
CA LEU A 190 20.67 0.99 4.52
C LEU A 190 21.90 0.61 3.71
N ASN A 191 22.54 1.59 3.05
CA ASN A 191 23.78 1.34 2.31
C ASN A 191 24.93 0.91 3.23
N MET A 192 25.06 1.48 4.44
CA MET A 192 26.05 1.03 5.43
C MET A 192 25.80 -0.43 5.82
N THR A 193 24.55 -0.79 6.11
CA THR A 193 24.16 -2.17 6.47
C THR A 193 24.41 -3.13 5.32
N LEU A 194 24.08 -2.76 4.08
CA LEU A 194 24.30 -3.59 2.90
C LEU A 194 25.79 -3.75 2.53
N ASN A 195 26.65 -2.79 2.84
CA ASN A 195 28.09 -2.95 2.69
C ASN A 195 28.66 -4.01 3.65
N GLU A 196 28.06 -4.17 4.82
CA GLU A 196 28.45 -5.18 5.81
C GLU A 196 27.75 -6.53 5.55
N PHE A 197 26.45 -6.48 5.19
CA PHE A 197 25.60 -7.64 4.95
C PHE A 197 24.98 -7.64 3.53
N PRO A 198 25.79 -7.83 2.47
CA PRO A 198 25.33 -7.67 1.09
C PRO A 198 24.29 -8.71 0.64
N TYR A 199 24.12 -9.77 1.39
CA TYR A 199 23.14 -10.84 1.10
C TYR A 199 21.85 -10.74 1.92
N SER A 200 21.54 -9.59 2.49
CA SER A 200 20.31 -9.36 3.22
C SER A 200 19.17 -8.94 2.28
N VAL A 201 18.29 -9.88 1.95
CA VAL A 201 17.09 -9.62 1.13
C VAL A 201 16.23 -8.51 1.74
N GLN A 202 16.06 -8.52 3.07
CA GLN A 202 15.27 -7.53 3.78
C GLN A 202 15.78 -6.11 3.52
N HIS A 203 17.09 -5.86 3.71
CA HIS A 203 17.65 -4.52 3.53
C HIS A 203 17.64 -4.05 2.06
N TRP A 204 17.79 -4.98 1.10
CA TRP A 204 17.60 -4.66 -0.31
C TRP A 204 16.15 -4.27 -0.62
N ASN A 205 15.16 -4.95 -0.02
CA ASN A 205 13.76 -4.58 -0.14
C ASN A 205 13.47 -3.21 0.46
N GLU A 206 13.97 -2.91 1.66
CA GLU A 206 13.80 -1.61 2.29
C GLU A 206 14.46 -0.48 1.47
N LEU A 207 15.65 -0.71 0.94
CA LEU A 207 16.32 0.25 0.05
C LEU A 207 15.48 0.52 -1.22
N GLY A 208 14.95 -0.54 -1.82
CA GLY A 208 14.06 -0.43 -2.97
C GLY A 208 12.76 0.32 -2.66
N LYS A 209 12.16 0.10 -1.50
CA LYS A 209 10.98 0.86 -1.02
C LYS A 209 11.31 2.35 -0.84
N CYS A 210 12.48 2.68 -0.27
CA CYS A 210 12.92 4.06 -0.14
C CYS A 210 13.07 4.74 -1.51
N TYR A 211 13.64 4.05 -2.50
CA TYR A 211 13.75 4.58 -3.86
C TYR A 211 12.38 4.73 -4.55
N LEU A 212 11.44 3.80 -4.31
CA LEU A 212 10.06 3.93 -4.80
C LEU A 212 9.35 5.17 -4.25
N GLN A 213 9.51 5.45 -2.94
CA GLN A 213 8.94 6.65 -2.32
C GLN A 213 9.51 7.94 -2.91
N GLN A 214 10.72 7.91 -3.46
CA GLN A 214 11.37 9.03 -4.15
C GLN A 214 11.11 9.03 -5.67
N GLU A 215 10.29 8.13 -6.18
CA GLU A 215 10.03 7.94 -7.62
C GLU A 215 11.32 7.63 -8.43
N GLN A 216 12.36 7.12 -7.76
CA GLN A 216 13.61 6.69 -8.38
C GLN A 216 13.49 5.25 -8.86
N TYR A 217 12.67 5.04 -9.88
CA TYR A 217 12.22 3.71 -10.32
C TYR A 217 13.38 2.80 -10.78
N GLU A 218 14.40 3.34 -11.44
CA GLU A 218 15.58 2.59 -11.87
C GLU A 218 16.37 2.06 -10.68
N ASN A 219 16.61 2.89 -9.65
CA ASN A 219 17.31 2.49 -8.44
C ASN A 219 16.50 1.45 -7.64
N ALA A 220 15.18 1.61 -7.59
CA ALA A 220 14.28 0.62 -6.98
C ALA A 220 14.36 -0.73 -7.72
N HIS A 221 14.40 -0.70 -9.07
CA HIS A 221 14.58 -1.89 -9.89
C HIS A 221 15.87 -2.65 -9.54
N GLU A 222 17.00 -1.95 -9.47
CA GLU A 222 18.30 -2.53 -9.15
C GLU A 222 18.28 -3.15 -7.75
N ALA A 223 17.76 -2.46 -6.74
CA ALA A 223 17.67 -2.98 -5.38
C ALA A 223 16.84 -4.28 -5.31
N PHE A 224 15.68 -4.32 -5.95
CA PHE A 224 14.85 -5.51 -5.99
C PHE A 224 15.49 -6.64 -6.85
N ASP A 225 16.28 -6.32 -7.87
CA ASP A 225 17.00 -7.33 -8.63
C ASP A 225 18.11 -7.98 -7.78
N PHE A 226 18.81 -7.23 -6.93
CA PHE A 226 19.74 -7.79 -5.95
C PHE A 226 19.01 -8.70 -4.94
N ALA A 227 17.86 -8.29 -4.41
CA ALA A 227 17.05 -9.12 -3.52
C ALA A 227 16.64 -10.45 -4.19
N LEU A 228 16.14 -10.42 -5.44
CA LEU A 228 15.76 -11.63 -6.19
C LEU A 228 16.96 -12.47 -6.64
N ALA A 229 18.15 -11.88 -6.79
CA ALA A 229 19.37 -12.65 -7.06
C ALA A 229 19.81 -13.48 -5.84
N ILE A 230 19.45 -13.05 -4.62
CA ILE A 230 19.73 -13.76 -3.37
C ILE A 230 18.64 -14.83 -3.13
N ASP A 231 17.37 -14.44 -3.25
CA ASP A 231 16.20 -15.31 -3.10
C ASP A 231 15.20 -15.05 -4.23
N GLU A 232 15.26 -15.86 -5.28
CA GLU A 232 14.46 -15.70 -6.50
C GLU A 232 12.96 -15.80 -6.29
N ASN A 233 12.52 -16.45 -5.20
CA ASN A 233 11.11 -16.69 -4.89
C ASN A 233 10.64 -15.90 -3.66
N ASN A 234 11.42 -14.92 -3.22
CA ASN A 234 11.01 -14.07 -2.11
C ASN A 234 9.67 -13.35 -2.40
N THR A 235 8.64 -13.70 -1.65
CA THR A 235 7.27 -13.23 -1.91
C THR A 235 7.11 -11.72 -1.72
N GLU A 236 7.84 -11.13 -0.78
CA GLU A 236 7.85 -9.69 -0.58
C GLU A 236 8.47 -8.97 -1.78
N THR A 237 9.66 -9.40 -2.22
CA THR A 237 10.34 -8.80 -3.37
C THR A 237 9.52 -8.96 -4.66
N LEU A 238 8.90 -10.12 -4.88
CA LEU A 238 8.00 -10.33 -6.02
C LEU A 238 6.82 -9.36 -6.00
N THR A 239 6.25 -9.11 -4.82
CA THR A 239 5.16 -8.14 -4.64
C THR A 239 5.62 -6.72 -4.94
N LEU A 240 6.79 -6.32 -4.42
CA LEU A 240 7.36 -5.00 -4.64
C LEU A 240 7.70 -4.74 -6.11
N LYS A 241 8.25 -5.74 -6.81
CA LYS A 241 8.51 -5.66 -8.24
C LYS A 241 7.22 -5.58 -9.07
N ALA A 242 6.22 -6.38 -8.73
CA ALA A 242 4.93 -6.30 -9.38
C ALA A 242 4.30 -4.91 -9.24
N PHE A 243 4.38 -4.34 -8.02
CA PHE A 243 3.93 -2.98 -7.74
C PHE A 243 4.74 -1.93 -8.52
N LEU A 244 6.07 -2.00 -8.52
CA LEU A 244 6.93 -1.10 -9.29
C LEU A 244 6.55 -1.07 -10.78
N TYR A 245 6.32 -2.24 -11.38
CA TYR A 245 5.89 -2.31 -12.78
C TYR A 245 4.49 -1.74 -13.02
N SER A 246 3.59 -1.83 -12.04
CA SER A 246 2.27 -1.17 -12.14
C SER A 246 2.42 0.36 -12.10
N GLN A 247 3.28 0.91 -11.24
CA GLN A 247 3.55 2.35 -11.16
C GLN A 247 4.21 2.91 -12.44
N THR A 248 5.02 2.11 -13.12
CA THR A 248 5.68 2.49 -14.38
C THR A 248 4.86 2.15 -15.64
N ALA A 249 3.56 1.87 -15.48
CA ALA A 249 2.63 1.50 -16.54
C ALA A 249 3.07 0.27 -17.39
N ASN A 250 3.98 -0.55 -16.86
CA ASN A 250 4.37 -1.80 -17.50
C ASN A 250 3.50 -2.97 -17.01
N ILE A 251 2.22 -2.90 -17.33
CA ILE A 251 1.18 -3.83 -16.85
C ILE A 251 1.54 -5.30 -17.13
N LYS A 252 2.15 -5.59 -18.27
CA LYS A 252 2.50 -6.97 -18.65
C LYS A 252 3.52 -7.58 -17.71
N GLU A 253 4.57 -6.83 -17.37
CA GLU A 253 5.59 -7.32 -16.42
C GLU A 253 5.00 -7.39 -15.00
N SER A 254 4.16 -6.44 -14.59
CA SER A 254 3.43 -6.52 -13.33
C SER A 254 2.65 -7.83 -13.22
N ILE A 255 1.87 -8.19 -14.25
CA ILE A 255 1.14 -9.47 -14.30
C ILE A 255 2.10 -10.67 -14.20
N ASN A 256 3.24 -10.66 -14.89
CA ASN A 256 4.22 -11.74 -14.84
C ASN A 256 4.72 -11.98 -13.41
N TYR A 257 5.03 -10.91 -12.66
CA TYR A 257 5.47 -11.02 -11.27
C TYR A 257 4.34 -11.48 -10.33
N TYR A 258 3.11 -11.00 -10.51
CA TYR A 258 1.97 -11.53 -9.73
C TYR A 258 1.66 -13.00 -10.04
N LEU A 259 1.86 -13.47 -11.27
CA LEU A 259 1.72 -14.90 -11.63
C LEU A 259 2.82 -15.76 -11.02
N ARG A 260 4.04 -15.23 -10.83
CA ARG A 260 5.08 -15.89 -10.04
C ARG A 260 4.66 -15.96 -8.58
N LEU A 261 4.23 -14.82 -8.01
CA LEU A 261 3.77 -14.74 -6.64
C LEU A 261 2.57 -15.67 -6.36
N GLU A 262 1.63 -15.84 -7.32
CA GLU A 262 0.51 -16.80 -7.19
C GLU A 262 1.00 -18.23 -6.91
N LYS A 263 2.16 -18.62 -7.40
CA LYS A 263 2.70 -19.98 -7.17
C LYS A 263 3.33 -20.12 -5.79
N GLU A 264 3.99 -19.09 -5.32
CA GLU A 264 4.83 -19.11 -4.11
C GLU A 264 4.06 -18.79 -2.83
N THR A 265 3.05 -17.90 -2.89
CA THR A 265 2.31 -17.48 -1.69
C THR A 265 1.16 -18.42 -1.35
N GLU A 266 0.90 -18.61 -0.04
CA GLU A 266 -0.32 -19.25 0.46
C GLU A 266 -1.49 -18.26 0.49
N LYS A 267 -1.22 -16.97 0.68
CA LYS A 267 -2.22 -15.89 0.72
C LYS A 267 -2.63 -15.46 -0.69
N LYS A 268 -3.60 -16.16 -1.27
CA LYS A 268 -4.07 -15.95 -2.65
C LYS A 268 -4.93 -14.71 -2.88
N PRO A 269 -5.84 -14.29 -1.95
CA PRO A 269 -6.78 -13.20 -2.24
C PRO A 269 -6.13 -11.88 -2.70
N PRO A 270 -5.06 -11.33 -2.06
CA PRO A 270 -4.43 -10.11 -2.54
C PRO A 270 -3.86 -10.21 -3.95
N VAL A 271 -3.29 -11.39 -4.30
CA VAL A 271 -2.74 -11.65 -5.63
C VAL A 271 -3.85 -11.70 -6.68
N TYR A 272 -4.96 -12.37 -6.38
CA TYR A 272 -6.12 -12.42 -7.28
C TYR A 272 -6.75 -11.06 -7.48
N MET A 273 -6.80 -10.21 -6.42
CA MET A 273 -7.28 -8.84 -6.53
C MET A 273 -6.42 -8.03 -7.51
N ALA A 274 -5.10 -8.05 -7.34
CA ALA A 274 -4.16 -7.36 -8.21
C ALA A 274 -4.28 -7.84 -9.67
N LEU A 275 -4.33 -9.16 -9.89
CA LEU A 275 -4.48 -9.74 -11.24
C LEU A 275 -5.84 -9.36 -11.86
N ALA A 276 -6.93 -9.36 -11.09
CA ALA A 276 -8.24 -8.93 -11.58
C ALA A 276 -8.20 -7.47 -12.04
N GLY A 277 -7.62 -6.57 -11.24
CA GLY A 277 -7.46 -5.16 -11.57
C GLY A 277 -6.60 -4.93 -12.82
N LEU A 278 -5.43 -5.55 -12.89
CA LEU A 278 -4.51 -5.41 -14.02
C LEU A 278 -5.09 -5.94 -15.35
N HIS A 279 -5.76 -7.10 -15.32
CA HIS A 279 -6.46 -7.61 -16.50
C HIS A 279 -7.64 -6.72 -16.89
N PHE A 280 -8.35 -6.13 -15.92
CA PHE A 280 -9.39 -5.16 -16.19
C PHE A 280 -8.83 -3.91 -16.89
N GLU A 281 -7.70 -3.35 -16.45
CA GLU A 281 -7.02 -2.23 -17.09
C GLU A 281 -6.60 -2.55 -18.53
N MET A 282 -6.15 -3.78 -18.77
CA MET A 282 -5.82 -4.26 -20.13
C MET A 282 -7.06 -4.51 -21.00
N LYS A 283 -8.26 -4.30 -20.48
CA LYS A 283 -9.55 -4.65 -21.12
C LYS A 283 -9.70 -6.15 -21.41
N ASP A 284 -8.92 -7.01 -20.73
CA ASP A 284 -9.10 -8.46 -20.73
C ASP A 284 -10.13 -8.86 -19.67
N TYR A 285 -11.36 -8.47 -19.92
CA TYR A 285 -12.47 -8.63 -18.97
C TYR A 285 -12.80 -10.10 -18.65
N GLU A 286 -12.53 -11.00 -19.58
CA GLU A 286 -12.74 -12.44 -19.38
C GLU A 286 -11.79 -13.00 -18.31
N THR A 287 -10.50 -12.63 -18.37
CA THR A 287 -9.50 -13.07 -17.40
C THR A 287 -9.70 -12.35 -16.06
N ALA A 288 -10.00 -11.05 -16.08
CA ALA A 288 -10.37 -10.29 -14.88
C ALA A 288 -11.53 -10.98 -14.14
N MET A 289 -12.58 -11.39 -14.86
CA MET A 289 -13.72 -12.11 -14.28
C MET A 289 -13.35 -13.47 -13.69
N LYS A 290 -12.40 -14.21 -14.31
CA LYS A 290 -11.93 -15.49 -13.73
C LYS A 290 -11.29 -15.29 -12.36
N TYR A 291 -10.43 -14.25 -12.20
CA TYR A 291 -9.82 -13.95 -10.91
C TYR A 291 -10.85 -13.42 -9.90
N THR A 292 -11.76 -12.57 -10.33
CA THR A 292 -12.90 -12.10 -9.50
C THR A 292 -13.74 -13.27 -8.97
N GLN A 293 -14.01 -14.26 -9.82
CA GLN A 293 -14.74 -15.47 -9.39
C GLN A 293 -13.95 -16.33 -8.38
N LYS A 294 -12.60 -16.41 -8.51
CA LYS A 294 -11.76 -17.07 -7.51
C LYS A 294 -11.87 -16.37 -6.14
N LEU A 295 -11.88 -15.03 -6.12
CA LEU A 295 -12.07 -14.22 -4.92
C LEU A 295 -13.46 -14.46 -4.29
N LEU A 296 -14.51 -14.39 -5.09
CA LEU A 296 -15.89 -14.61 -4.61
C LEU A 296 -16.13 -16.00 -3.99
N LYS A 297 -15.30 -16.99 -4.34
CA LYS A 297 -15.33 -18.31 -3.70
C LYS A 297 -14.68 -18.34 -2.31
N GLN A 298 -13.82 -17.35 -2.01
CA GLN A 298 -13.04 -17.24 -0.77
C GLN A 298 -13.55 -16.10 0.13
N LYS A 299 -14.84 -15.75 0.06
CA LYS A 299 -15.44 -14.59 0.76
C LYS A 299 -15.17 -14.55 2.27
N GLN A 300 -14.90 -15.69 2.91
CA GLN A 300 -14.66 -15.75 4.37
C GLN A 300 -13.31 -15.16 4.78
N GLU A 301 -12.38 -15.01 3.82
CA GLU A 301 -11.03 -14.48 4.03
C GLU A 301 -10.92 -13.01 3.58
N ILE A 302 -12.03 -12.40 3.15
CA ILE A 302 -12.08 -11.10 2.49
C ILE A 302 -12.84 -10.13 3.38
N THR A 303 -12.28 -8.94 3.58
CA THR A 303 -12.95 -7.87 4.34
C THR A 303 -14.14 -7.29 3.57
N ALA A 304 -15.06 -6.61 4.28
CA ALA A 304 -16.20 -5.95 3.66
C ALA A 304 -15.77 -4.85 2.66
N PHE A 305 -14.65 -4.17 2.91
CA PHE A 305 -14.10 -3.16 2.02
C PHE A 305 -13.59 -3.78 0.71
N GLU A 306 -12.76 -4.82 0.80
CA GLU A 306 -12.28 -5.56 -0.38
C GLU A 306 -13.41 -6.18 -1.20
N LEU A 307 -14.50 -6.61 -0.54
CA LEU A 307 -15.70 -7.10 -1.23
C LEU A 307 -16.35 -6.04 -2.12
N THR A 308 -16.31 -4.77 -1.72
CA THR A 308 -16.81 -3.66 -2.53
C THR A 308 -16.03 -3.54 -3.85
N ASP A 309 -14.70 -3.60 -3.79
CA ASP A 309 -13.85 -3.55 -4.98
C ASP A 309 -14.08 -4.76 -5.89
N ILE A 310 -14.18 -5.96 -5.32
CA ILE A 310 -14.44 -7.20 -6.06
C ILE A 310 -15.78 -7.11 -6.81
N TYR A 311 -16.85 -6.65 -6.12
CA TYR A 311 -18.14 -6.48 -6.76
C TYR A 311 -18.13 -5.37 -7.82
N SER A 312 -17.37 -4.29 -7.61
CA SER A 312 -17.19 -3.22 -8.58
C SER A 312 -16.52 -3.74 -9.86
N ILE A 313 -15.41 -4.47 -9.73
CA ILE A 313 -14.74 -5.12 -10.88
C ILE A 313 -15.69 -6.11 -11.56
N ALA A 314 -16.45 -6.91 -10.81
CA ALA A 314 -17.42 -7.85 -11.37
C ALA A 314 -18.51 -7.13 -12.18
N ALA A 315 -19.08 -6.05 -11.62
CA ALA A 315 -20.10 -5.24 -12.30
C ALA A 315 -19.58 -4.67 -13.61
N LEU A 316 -18.37 -4.08 -13.59
CA LEU A 316 -17.73 -3.48 -14.75
C LEU A 316 -17.36 -4.53 -15.83
N CYS A 317 -16.82 -5.67 -15.41
CA CYS A 317 -16.51 -6.76 -16.34
C CYS A 317 -17.77 -7.29 -17.05
N HIS A 318 -18.85 -7.52 -16.28
CA HIS A 318 -20.11 -8.00 -16.85
C HIS A 318 -20.67 -7.02 -17.88
N VAL A 319 -20.71 -5.72 -17.57
CA VAL A 319 -21.22 -4.74 -18.53
C VAL A 319 -20.34 -4.63 -19.75
N ALA A 320 -19.01 -4.69 -19.61
CA ALA A 320 -18.07 -4.64 -20.73
C ALA A 320 -18.15 -5.89 -21.62
N LEU A 321 -18.53 -7.04 -21.06
CA LEU A 321 -18.77 -8.28 -21.79
C LEU A 321 -20.20 -8.37 -22.42
N GLY A 322 -21.01 -7.33 -22.27
CA GLY A 322 -22.35 -7.29 -22.83
C GLY A 322 -23.44 -7.96 -21.97
N HIS A 323 -23.18 -8.13 -20.67
CA HIS A 323 -24.08 -8.71 -19.69
C HIS A 323 -24.51 -7.67 -18.63
N PRO A 324 -25.23 -6.58 -19.03
CA PRO A 324 -25.53 -5.48 -18.11
C PRO A 324 -26.47 -5.86 -16.96
N GLU A 325 -27.33 -6.86 -17.13
CA GLU A 325 -28.26 -7.29 -16.08
C GLU A 325 -27.50 -7.94 -14.91
N GLU A 326 -26.57 -8.84 -15.19
CA GLU A 326 -25.70 -9.46 -14.20
C GLU A 326 -24.79 -8.41 -13.54
N GLY A 327 -24.24 -7.49 -14.34
CA GLY A 327 -23.44 -6.37 -13.84
C GLY A 327 -24.21 -5.50 -12.86
N TYR A 328 -25.48 -5.22 -13.17
CA TYR A 328 -26.34 -4.41 -12.30
C TYR A 328 -26.61 -5.05 -10.95
N MET A 329 -26.68 -6.39 -10.88
CA MET A 329 -26.83 -7.11 -9.59
C MET A 329 -25.65 -6.87 -8.67
N TYR A 330 -24.43 -6.84 -9.20
CA TYR A 330 -23.23 -6.51 -8.42
C TYR A 330 -23.17 -5.03 -8.04
N LEU A 331 -23.49 -4.14 -8.97
CA LEU A 331 -23.53 -2.70 -8.72
C LEU A 331 -24.53 -2.35 -7.60
N ASP A 332 -25.70 -2.96 -7.58
CA ASP A 332 -26.72 -2.76 -6.53
C ASP A 332 -26.18 -3.16 -5.15
N GLN A 333 -25.39 -4.24 -5.05
CA GLN A 333 -24.75 -4.64 -3.81
C GLN A 333 -23.70 -3.63 -3.35
N VAL A 334 -22.85 -3.14 -4.27
CA VAL A 334 -21.84 -2.09 -4.00
C VAL A 334 -22.50 -0.83 -3.44
N LEU A 335 -23.55 -0.35 -4.10
CA LEU A 335 -24.27 0.86 -3.70
C LEU A 335 -25.01 0.70 -2.36
N LYS A 336 -25.48 -0.50 -2.02
CA LYS A 336 -26.10 -0.78 -0.71
C LYS A 336 -25.09 -0.81 0.43
N GLN A 337 -23.86 -1.26 0.17
CA GLN A 337 -22.81 -1.37 1.18
C GLN A 337 -22.15 -0.02 1.44
N ASN A 338 -21.71 0.67 0.40
CA ASN A 338 -20.85 1.87 0.47
C ASN A 338 -21.38 3.03 -0.41
N GLY A 339 -22.68 3.18 -0.55
CA GLY A 339 -23.26 4.20 -1.45
C GLY A 339 -22.97 5.67 -1.10
N ASN A 340 -22.36 5.96 0.05
CA ASN A 340 -21.94 7.31 0.46
C ASN A 340 -20.43 7.56 0.27
N ASP A 341 -19.73 6.61 -0.36
CA ASP A 341 -18.32 6.71 -0.68
C ASP A 341 -18.11 7.26 -2.10
N ALA A 342 -17.16 8.18 -2.27
CA ALA A 342 -16.88 8.83 -3.55
C ALA A 342 -16.36 7.83 -4.62
N GLU A 343 -15.44 6.93 -4.24
CA GLU A 343 -14.92 5.91 -5.17
C GLU A 343 -16.02 4.94 -5.63
N THR A 344 -16.87 4.52 -4.72
CA THR A 344 -18.05 3.70 -5.03
C THR A 344 -18.95 4.38 -6.06
N ARG A 345 -19.17 5.68 -5.95
CA ARG A 345 -19.94 6.46 -6.92
C ARG A 345 -19.22 6.60 -8.26
N ILE A 346 -17.90 6.66 -8.27
CA ILE A 346 -17.10 6.65 -9.51
C ILE A 346 -17.28 5.32 -10.24
N TYR A 347 -17.21 4.18 -9.55
CA TYR A 347 -17.46 2.86 -10.15
C TYR A 347 -18.87 2.76 -10.72
N ALA A 348 -19.88 3.27 -10.00
CA ALA A 348 -21.25 3.32 -10.50
C ALA A 348 -21.39 4.20 -11.75
N GLY A 349 -20.75 5.35 -11.77
CA GLY A 349 -20.69 6.23 -12.93
C GLY A 349 -19.99 5.55 -14.12
N GLN A 350 -18.86 4.89 -13.89
CA GLN A 350 -18.13 4.13 -14.91
C GLN A 350 -18.97 3.01 -15.52
N PHE A 351 -19.76 2.30 -14.71
CA PHE A 351 -20.69 1.29 -15.22
C PHE A 351 -21.61 1.88 -16.29
N PHE A 352 -22.20 3.03 -16.03
CA PHE A 352 -23.09 3.69 -17.00
C PHE A 352 -22.33 4.33 -18.17
N THR A 353 -21.07 4.77 -18.01
CA THR A 353 -20.26 5.26 -19.14
C THR A 353 -19.92 4.12 -20.11
N ILE A 354 -19.59 2.93 -19.62
CA ILE A 354 -19.38 1.74 -20.47
C ILE A 354 -20.64 1.41 -21.25
N MET A 355 -21.81 1.43 -20.59
CA MET A 355 -23.09 1.25 -21.30
C MET A 355 -23.31 2.33 -22.38
N ALA A 356 -23.00 3.59 -22.07
CA ALA A 356 -23.15 4.70 -23.01
C ALA A 356 -22.15 4.60 -24.19
N GLY A 357 -20.96 4.05 -23.98
CA GLY A 357 -19.93 3.81 -24.99
C GLY A 357 -20.25 2.66 -25.96
N SER A 358 -21.21 1.80 -25.63
CA SER A 358 -21.61 0.67 -26.49
C SER A 358 -22.06 1.14 -27.90
N LYS A 359 -21.69 0.37 -28.91
CA LYS A 359 -21.99 0.69 -30.32
C LYS A 359 -23.43 0.34 -30.71
N ASP A 360 -24.04 -0.61 -30.03
CA ASP A 360 -25.31 -1.24 -30.39
C ASP A 360 -26.51 -0.67 -29.65
N ILE A 361 -26.42 0.55 -29.11
CA ILE A 361 -27.51 1.21 -28.38
C ILE A 361 -28.07 2.42 -29.14
N SER A 362 -29.35 2.72 -28.90
CA SER A 362 -29.99 3.91 -29.44
C SER A 362 -29.42 5.20 -28.82
N GLU A 363 -29.58 6.34 -29.54
CA GLU A 363 -29.18 7.65 -28.99
C GLU A 363 -29.95 8.02 -27.71
N GLU A 364 -31.21 7.57 -27.60
CA GLU A 364 -32.02 7.78 -26.40
C GLU A 364 -31.46 6.98 -25.21
N GLU A 365 -31.10 5.71 -25.41
CA GLU A 365 -30.45 4.87 -24.38
C GLU A 365 -29.09 5.40 -24.00
N ARG A 366 -28.28 5.85 -24.99
CA ARG A 366 -26.99 6.49 -24.76
C ARG A 366 -27.15 7.69 -23.83
N LYS A 367 -28.09 8.59 -24.15
CA LYS A 367 -28.36 9.77 -23.33
C LYS A 367 -28.82 9.39 -21.93
N ASN A 368 -29.73 8.44 -21.79
CA ASN A 368 -30.20 7.98 -20.47
C ASN A 368 -29.06 7.40 -19.61
N ASN A 369 -28.14 6.64 -20.23
CA ASN A 369 -26.99 6.11 -19.52
C ASN A 369 -26.01 7.22 -19.12
N ILE A 370 -25.81 8.23 -19.95
CA ILE A 370 -25.00 9.41 -19.61
C ILE A 370 -25.64 10.18 -18.44
N ASP A 371 -26.97 10.40 -18.46
CA ASP A 371 -27.66 11.11 -17.38
C ASP A 371 -27.49 10.35 -16.04
N LYS A 372 -27.57 9.02 -16.06
CA LYS A 372 -27.28 8.19 -14.88
C LYS A 372 -25.83 8.26 -14.44
N ALA A 373 -24.87 8.28 -15.38
CA ALA A 373 -23.45 8.44 -15.06
C ALA A 373 -23.20 9.79 -14.37
N GLU A 374 -23.76 10.88 -14.92
CA GLU A 374 -23.66 12.22 -14.37
C GLU A 374 -24.24 12.31 -12.93
N GLU A 375 -25.36 11.63 -12.68
CA GLU A 375 -25.94 11.56 -11.35
C GLU A 375 -24.95 10.94 -10.35
N GLN A 376 -24.32 9.80 -10.70
CA GLN A 376 -23.36 9.15 -9.82
C GLN A 376 -22.08 9.99 -9.64
N PHE A 377 -21.57 10.60 -10.70
CA PHE A 377 -20.38 11.45 -10.62
C PHE A 377 -20.62 12.74 -9.82
N ASN A 378 -21.82 13.31 -9.88
CA ASN A 378 -22.19 14.47 -9.06
C ASN A 378 -22.23 14.07 -7.57
N LEU A 379 -22.77 12.90 -7.24
CA LEU A 379 -22.72 12.36 -5.87
C LEU A 379 -21.28 12.10 -5.41
N ALA A 380 -20.41 11.55 -6.28
CA ALA A 380 -19.00 11.40 -5.97
C ALA A 380 -18.35 12.74 -5.59
N LEU A 381 -18.59 13.79 -6.39
CA LEU A 381 -18.07 15.13 -6.12
C LEU A 381 -18.66 15.78 -4.84
N GLU A 382 -19.90 15.42 -4.48
CA GLU A 382 -20.55 15.87 -3.25
C GLU A 382 -19.92 15.25 -1.99
N PHE A 383 -19.56 13.97 -2.07
CA PHE A 383 -18.91 13.24 -0.96
C PHE A 383 -17.40 13.49 -0.85
N THR A 384 -16.80 14.17 -1.82
CA THR A 384 -15.34 14.40 -1.88
C THR A 384 -14.93 15.64 -1.10
N PRO A 385 -13.90 15.56 -0.23
CA PRO A 385 -13.25 16.73 0.36
C PRO A 385 -12.71 17.69 -0.70
N LYS A 386 -12.65 19.01 -0.37
CA LYS A 386 -12.21 20.02 -1.35
C LYS A 386 -10.79 19.81 -1.86
N GLU A 387 -9.94 19.27 -1.01
CA GLU A 387 -8.53 18.99 -1.29
C GLU A 387 -8.37 17.92 -2.37
N GLU A 388 -9.26 16.93 -2.40
CA GLU A 388 -9.22 15.78 -3.33
C GLU A 388 -10.06 16.01 -4.59
N ARG A 389 -10.76 17.15 -4.67
CA ARG A 389 -11.72 17.43 -5.75
C ARG A 389 -11.10 17.39 -7.15
N MET A 390 -9.85 17.82 -7.30
CA MET A 390 -9.13 17.78 -8.58
C MET A 390 -8.97 16.34 -9.07
N ASP A 391 -8.56 15.44 -8.19
CA ASP A 391 -8.31 14.04 -8.54
C ASP A 391 -9.60 13.33 -8.95
N ILE A 392 -10.70 13.62 -8.26
CA ILE A 392 -12.02 13.08 -8.62
C ILE A 392 -12.48 13.61 -9.98
N LEU A 393 -12.33 14.91 -10.24
CA LEU A 393 -12.65 15.48 -11.57
C LEU A 393 -11.81 14.81 -12.69
N PHE A 394 -10.52 14.56 -12.42
CA PHE A 394 -9.64 13.89 -13.36
C PHE A 394 -10.07 12.44 -13.59
N LYS A 395 -10.38 11.69 -12.53
CA LYS A 395 -10.92 10.33 -12.62
C LYS A 395 -12.19 10.29 -13.46
N ILE A 396 -13.15 11.18 -13.22
CA ILE A 396 -14.39 11.25 -14.00
C ILE A 396 -14.12 11.53 -15.48
N GLY A 397 -13.28 12.55 -15.76
CA GLY A 397 -12.88 12.89 -17.13
C GLY A 397 -12.26 11.69 -17.86
N SER A 398 -11.38 10.94 -17.17
CA SER A 398 -10.75 9.74 -17.71
C SER A 398 -11.76 8.63 -18.02
N LYS A 399 -12.80 8.41 -17.18
CA LYS A 399 -13.84 7.40 -17.46
C LYS A 399 -14.62 7.69 -18.74
N TYR A 400 -14.95 8.95 -18.98
CA TYR A 400 -15.55 9.35 -20.26
C TYR A 400 -14.58 9.25 -21.44
N PHE A 401 -13.30 9.58 -21.20
CA PHE A 401 -12.27 9.48 -22.24
C PHE A 401 -12.05 8.05 -22.71
N ASP A 402 -12.00 7.10 -21.80
CA ASP A 402 -11.79 5.67 -22.06
C ASP A 402 -12.89 5.07 -22.95
N GLU A 403 -14.12 5.59 -22.84
CA GLU A 403 -15.28 5.19 -23.63
C GLU A 403 -15.51 6.10 -24.87
N HIS A 404 -14.51 6.92 -25.23
CA HIS A 404 -14.55 7.83 -26.37
C HIS A 404 -15.69 8.88 -26.31
N LEU A 405 -16.24 9.15 -25.15
CA LEU A 405 -17.23 10.18 -24.90
C LEU A 405 -16.55 11.55 -24.69
N PHE A 406 -15.75 11.96 -25.66
CA PHE A 406 -14.81 13.10 -25.57
C PHE A 406 -15.46 14.44 -25.25
N GLU A 407 -16.71 14.66 -25.60
CA GLU A 407 -17.40 15.91 -25.24
C GLU A 407 -17.56 16.06 -23.74
N TYR A 408 -17.92 14.98 -23.05
CA TYR A 408 -18.06 14.92 -21.59
C TYR A 408 -16.69 14.91 -20.91
N ALA A 409 -15.73 14.14 -21.41
CA ALA A 409 -14.37 14.11 -20.91
C ALA A 409 -13.74 15.52 -20.90
N ASN A 410 -13.79 16.22 -22.05
CA ASN A 410 -13.23 17.55 -22.18
C ASN A 410 -13.89 18.56 -21.22
N ARG A 411 -15.18 18.44 -20.94
CA ARG A 411 -15.87 19.31 -19.98
C ARG A 411 -15.26 19.20 -18.58
N TYR A 412 -14.95 18.00 -18.10
CA TYR A 412 -14.32 17.78 -16.80
C TYR A 412 -12.86 18.24 -16.80
N PHE A 413 -12.09 17.97 -17.85
CA PHE A 413 -10.71 18.46 -17.95
C PHE A 413 -10.62 19.98 -18.06
N GLU A 414 -11.54 20.64 -18.74
CA GLU A 414 -11.64 22.11 -18.75
C GLU A 414 -12.06 22.68 -17.38
N GLN A 415 -12.89 21.96 -16.64
CA GLN A 415 -13.25 22.34 -15.29
C GLN A 415 -12.02 22.31 -14.37
N ILE A 416 -11.14 21.31 -14.48
CA ILE A 416 -9.86 21.28 -13.77
C ILE A 416 -9.03 22.51 -14.11
N ASN A 417 -8.89 22.85 -15.40
CA ASN A 417 -8.12 24.02 -15.83
C ASN A 417 -8.67 25.34 -15.26
N LYS A 418 -9.97 25.41 -15.05
CA LYS A 418 -10.63 26.59 -14.48
C LYS A 418 -10.50 26.66 -12.97
N GLU A 419 -10.71 25.54 -12.26
CA GLU A 419 -10.69 25.49 -10.79
C GLU A 419 -9.27 25.38 -10.22
N PHE A 420 -8.36 24.72 -10.95
CA PHE A 420 -6.98 24.42 -10.54
C PHE A 420 -5.95 24.81 -11.64
N PRO A 421 -5.82 26.10 -11.96
CA PRO A 421 -4.99 26.54 -13.09
C PRO A 421 -3.51 26.17 -12.97
N GLN A 422 -2.99 25.99 -11.74
CA GLN A 422 -1.61 25.54 -11.46
C GLN A 422 -1.37 24.09 -11.92
N ASN A 423 -2.41 23.28 -12.02
CA ASN A 423 -2.35 21.86 -12.42
C ASN A 423 -2.89 21.64 -13.85
N ALA A 424 -3.23 22.69 -14.58
CA ALA A 424 -3.88 22.61 -15.88
C ALA A 424 -3.12 21.77 -16.91
N HIS A 425 -1.78 21.75 -16.84
CA HIS A 425 -0.90 21.01 -17.74
C HIS A 425 -1.18 19.50 -17.75
N SER A 426 -1.67 18.92 -16.64
CA SER A 426 -2.00 17.49 -16.56
C SER A 426 -3.12 17.05 -17.50
N THR A 427 -3.97 18.00 -17.93
CA THR A 427 -5.13 17.73 -18.78
C THR A 427 -4.90 18.02 -20.27
N TYR A 428 -3.83 18.73 -20.62
CA TYR A 428 -3.64 19.26 -21.99
C TYR A 428 -3.58 18.15 -23.04
N PHE A 429 -2.94 17.03 -22.75
CA PHE A 429 -2.88 15.90 -23.66
C PHE A 429 -4.28 15.34 -23.95
N PHE A 430 -5.08 15.13 -22.95
CA PHE A 430 -6.46 14.63 -23.07
C PHE A 430 -7.33 15.60 -23.88
N LEU A 431 -7.16 16.90 -23.64
CA LEU A 431 -7.91 17.93 -24.35
C LEU A 431 -7.56 18.02 -25.83
N ILE A 432 -6.26 18.00 -26.20
CA ILE A 432 -5.88 18.00 -27.62
C ILE A 432 -6.37 16.73 -28.33
N TYR A 433 -6.27 15.58 -27.66
CA TYR A 433 -6.77 14.32 -28.20
C TYR A 433 -8.28 14.36 -28.38
N GLY A 434 -9.05 14.71 -27.37
CA GLY A 434 -10.50 14.79 -27.43
C GLY A 434 -10.99 15.82 -28.44
N TYR A 435 -10.39 17.01 -28.54
CA TYR A 435 -10.78 18.03 -29.54
C TYR A 435 -10.43 17.65 -30.96
N LEU A 436 -9.37 16.88 -31.18
CA LEU A 436 -9.08 16.33 -32.49
C LEU A 436 -10.22 15.41 -32.97
N TYR A 437 -10.62 14.45 -32.11
CA TYR A 437 -11.70 13.52 -32.47
C TYR A 437 -13.07 14.20 -32.59
N LEU A 438 -13.32 15.26 -31.82
CA LEU A 438 -14.51 16.09 -31.96
C LEU A 438 -14.47 17.04 -33.15
N GLN A 439 -13.39 17.04 -33.95
CA GLN A 439 -13.16 17.92 -35.08
C GLN A 439 -13.31 19.42 -34.73
N LYS A 440 -12.85 19.82 -33.54
CA LYS A 440 -12.87 21.20 -33.04
C LYS A 440 -11.46 21.82 -33.11
N PRO A 441 -11.06 22.38 -34.30
CA PRO A 441 -9.67 22.81 -34.52
C PRO A 441 -9.25 24.00 -33.66
N GLY A 442 -10.15 24.92 -33.33
CA GLY A 442 -9.83 26.07 -32.50
C GLY A 442 -9.31 25.68 -31.13
N PRO A 443 -10.10 24.98 -30.29
CA PRO A 443 -9.64 24.47 -28.98
C PRO A 443 -8.42 23.54 -29.10
N PHE A 444 -8.37 22.66 -30.08
CA PHE A 444 -7.22 21.81 -30.33
C PHE A 444 -5.92 22.61 -30.50
N ILE A 445 -5.89 23.61 -31.36
CA ILE A 445 -4.70 24.45 -31.59
C ILE A 445 -4.38 25.29 -30.36
N HIS A 446 -5.39 25.78 -29.62
CA HIS A 446 -5.20 26.52 -28.37
C HIS A 446 -4.41 25.69 -27.35
N TYR A 447 -4.83 24.45 -27.05
CA TYR A 447 -4.14 23.61 -26.11
C TYR A 447 -2.77 23.12 -26.63
N LEU A 448 -2.62 22.89 -27.92
CA LEU A 448 -1.32 22.59 -28.51
C LEU A 448 -0.34 23.77 -28.34
N ALA A 449 -0.83 25.01 -28.46
CA ALA A 449 -0.04 26.20 -28.24
C ALA A 449 0.38 26.34 -26.76
N LYS A 450 -0.49 25.98 -25.83
CA LYS A 450 -0.15 25.90 -24.39
C LYS A 450 0.93 24.86 -24.12
N ILE A 451 0.81 23.65 -24.67
CA ILE A 451 1.86 22.62 -24.51
C ILE A 451 3.18 23.13 -25.06
N ASN A 452 3.19 23.73 -26.26
CA ASN A 452 4.42 24.26 -26.83
C ASN A 452 5.08 25.34 -25.97
N LYS A 453 4.30 26.16 -25.26
CA LYS A 453 4.79 27.25 -24.42
C LYS A 453 5.22 26.76 -23.03
N GLU A 454 4.44 25.91 -22.41
CA GLU A 454 4.55 25.52 -21.00
C GLU A 454 5.32 24.21 -20.81
N LEU A 455 5.27 23.31 -21.80
CA LEU A 455 5.85 21.97 -21.79
C LEU A 455 6.61 21.68 -23.10
N PRO A 456 7.70 22.40 -23.40
CA PRO A 456 8.40 22.32 -24.70
C PRO A 456 8.93 20.91 -25.02
N ASP A 457 9.40 20.17 -24.04
CA ASP A 457 9.91 18.80 -24.23
C ASP A 457 8.76 17.85 -24.59
N THR A 458 7.61 17.96 -23.91
CA THR A 458 6.40 17.22 -24.25
C THR A 458 5.92 17.56 -25.65
N TYR A 459 5.93 18.85 -26.01
CA TYR A 459 5.61 19.27 -27.38
C TYR A 459 6.56 18.63 -28.41
N ALA A 460 7.86 18.59 -28.12
CA ALA A 460 8.83 17.96 -29.00
C ALA A 460 8.55 16.47 -29.22
N ALA A 461 8.15 15.76 -28.18
CA ALA A 461 7.84 14.33 -28.22
C ALA A 461 6.51 13.99 -28.94
N LEU A 462 5.56 14.92 -29.03
CA LEU A 462 4.28 14.66 -29.70
C LEU A 462 4.47 14.31 -31.18
N GLY A 463 3.82 13.24 -31.65
CA GLY A 463 3.81 12.83 -33.06
C GLY A 463 5.09 12.14 -33.54
N VAL A 464 6.02 11.75 -32.63
CA VAL A 464 7.30 11.11 -32.98
C VAL A 464 7.16 9.61 -33.20
N ASP A 465 6.21 8.95 -32.53
CA ASP A 465 6.02 7.50 -32.66
C ASP A 465 5.52 7.13 -34.07
N GLU A 466 6.43 6.52 -34.86
CA GLU A 466 6.17 6.07 -36.21
C GLU A 466 5.43 4.73 -36.27
N ASN A 467 5.46 3.96 -35.20
CA ASN A 467 4.89 2.62 -35.11
C ASN A 467 3.52 2.60 -34.40
N ALA A 468 2.98 3.77 -34.06
CA ALA A 468 1.67 3.88 -33.44
C ALA A 468 0.59 3.21 -34.28
N GLN A 469 -0.26 2.41 -33.59
CA GLN A 469 -1.45 1.81 -34.21
C GLN A 469 -2.65 2.77 -34.09
N LEU A 470 -3.73 2.51 -34.83
CA LEU A 470 -4.99 3.24 -34.64
C LEU A 470 -5.55 3.01 -33.23
N PRO A 471 -6.07 4.08 -32.51
CA PRO A 471 -6.32 5.43 -33.04
C PRO A 471 -5.12 6.39 -33.01
N ASP A 472 -4.05 6.09 -32.29
CA ASP A 472 -2.91 7.00 -32.04
C ASP A 472 -2.16 7.40 -33.31
N LYS A 473 -2.23 6.57 -34.35
CA LYS A 473 -1.66 6.89 -35.66
C LYS A 473 -2.28 8.15 -36.23
N LEU A 474 -3.61 8.31 -36.19
CA LEU A 474 -4.32 9.50 -36.72
C LEU A 474 -3.93 10.74 -35.89
N PHE A 475 -3.81 10.62 -34.60
CA PHE A 475 -3.35 11.70 -33.72
C PHE A 475 -1.93 12.14 -34.11
N ASN A 476 -1.00 11.19 -34.20
CA ASN A 476 0.38 11.48 -34.57
C ASN A 476 0.52 12.10 -35.95
N GLU A 477 -0.25 11.63 -36.94
CA GLU A 477 -0.29 12.24 -38.30
C GLU A 477 -0.79 13.68 -38.25
N ALA A 478 -1.86 13.96 -37.50
CA ALA A 478 -2.39 15.32 -37.36
C ALA A 478 -1.36 16.26 -36.72
N ILE A 479 -0.68 15.81 -35.66
CA ILE A 479 0.40 16.58 -35.00
C ILE A 479 1.55 16.86 -35.98
N ARG A 480 1.98 15.88 -36.78
CA ARG A 480 3.07 16.04 -37.76
C ARG A 480 2.70 17.10 -38.83
N VAL A 481 1.49 17.03 -39.37
CA VAL A 481 1.00 18.01 -40.35
C VAL A 481 1.00 19.43 -39.76
N ILE A 482 0.54 19.58 -38.54
CA ILE A 482 0.49 20.90 -37.87
C ILE A 482 1.90 21.41 -37.57
N LYS A 483 2.82 20.57 -37.06
CA LYS A 483 4.23 20.95 -36.85
C LYS A 483 4.90 21.38 -38.16
N ASP A 484 4.62 20.69 -39.28
CA ASP A 484 5.13 21.05 -40.61
C ASP A 484 4.56 22.42 -41.08
N ASP A 485 3.28 22.67 -40.90
CA ASP A 485 2.66 23.96 -41.20
C ASP A 485 3.20 25.11 -40.33
N ILE A 486 3.51 24.86 -39.08
CA ILE A 486 4.20 25.81 -38.18
C ILE A 486 5.61 26.11 -38.70
N SER A 487 6.39 25.08 -39.05
CA SER A 487 7.76 25.22 -39.55
C SER A 487 7.81 26.02 -40.90
N LYS A 488 6.79 25.88 -41.74
CA LYS A 488 6.64 26.59 -42.99
C LYS A 488 6.02 27.99 -42.85
N GLY A 489 5.74 28.43 -41.59
CA GLY A 489 5.14 29.74 -41.31
C GLY A 489 3.66 29.89 -41.72
N LYS A 490 3.00 28.80 -42.08
CA LYS A 490 1.58 28.80 -42.43
C LYS A 490 0.65 28.93 -41.22
N LEU A 491 1.10 28.43 -40.07
CA LEU A 491 0.39 28.47 -38.80
C LEU A 491 1.28 29.13 -37.72
N ASN A 492 0.73 30.09 -36.95
CA ASN A 492 1.41 30.73 -35.85
C ASN A 492 0.64 30.46 -34.54
N LEU A 493 1.18 29.56 -33.70
CA LEU A 493 0.58 29.14 -32.42
C LEU A 493 0.37 30.31 -31.46
N ASN A 494 1.23 31.32 -31.44
CA ASN A 494 1.10 32.50 -30.56
C ASN A 494 -0.20 33.29 -30.74
N LYS A 495 -0.92 33.07 -31.83
CA LYS A 495 -2.24 33.69 -32.08
C LYS A 495 -3.36 33.00 -31.30
N TYR A 496 -3.10 31.83 -30.72
CA TYR A 496 -4.09 30.98 -30.04
C TYR A 496 -3.87 30.88 -28.55
N LEU A 497 -2.83 31.51 -28.02
CA LEU A 497 -2.59 31.71 -26.59
C LEU A 497 -3.40 32.89 -26.04
#